data_8b2d100d16bd1b7b45cfea22ea631e7f
#
_entry.id   8b2d100d16bd1b7b45cfea22ea631e7f
#
_cell.length_a   1.000
_cell.length_b   1.000
_cell.length_c   1.000
_cell.angle_alpha   90.00
_cell.angle_beta   90.00
_cell.angle_gamma   90.00
#
_symmetry.space_group_name_H-M   'P 1'
#
loop_
_entity.id
_entity.type
_entity.pdbx_description
1 polymer ?
#
loop_
_entity_poly.entity_id
_entity_poly.type
_entity_poly.pdbx_seq_one_letter_code
_entity_poly.pdbx_strand_id
1 'polypeptide(L)'
;KLTPLPTKLVPNSFKNIFRKLPIIKQLAYELEIVFYKYTENISDQLISIVIPARNEEGNRELLLNALNKFKKIPLKLEIIFVEGNSKDNTYKMLEDLKKDFSDYFKISLLKQTCKGKKNAVVEGFNISSGSTLAIIDCDFTVDIDDSISAIMQSTKNENILINCARTTFPMEKDAMRWANYIGNRCFAIFL
;
A
#
# COMPACT_ATOMS: atom_id res chain seq x y z
N LYS A 1 21.65 -11.77 -6.47
CA LYS A 1 22.35 -10.59 -7.02
C LYS A 1 21.59 -10.10 -8.23
N LEU A 2 20.87 -8.99 -8.09
CA LEU A 2 20.19 -8.32 -9.19
C LEU A 2 21.23 -7.52 -9.97
N THR A 3 21.41 -7.84 -11.24
CA THR A 3 22.20 -7.00 -12.13
C THR A 3 21.28 -5.93 -12.71
N PRO A 4 21.59 -4.64 -12.57
CA PRO A 4 20.81 -3.59 -13.22
C PRO A 4 20.86 -3.77 -14.74
N LEU A 5 19.70 -3.60 -15.40
CA LEU A 5 19.62 -3.58 -16.86
C LEU A 5 20.56 -2.49 -17.40
N PRO A 6 21.33 -2.78 -18.45
CA PRO A 6 22.25 -1.80 -19.00
C PRO A 6 21.48 -0.58 -19.55
N THR A 7 21.88 0.60 -19.13
CA THR A 7 21.36 1.92 -19.51
C THR A 7 21.51 2.26 -21.01
N LYS A 8 21.67 1.26 -21.87
CA LYS A 8 21.95 1.39 -23.32
C LYS A 8 20.72 1.67 -24.18
N LEU A 9 19.52 1.71 -23.61
CA LEU A 9 18.27 1.91 -24.38
C LEU A 9 17.87 3.37 -24.59
N VAL A 10 18.57 4.34 -24.02
CA VAL A 10 18.29 5.76 -24.27
C VAL A 10 19.43 6.35 -25.07
N PRO A 11 19.21 6.82 -26.31
CA PRO A 11 20.24 7.46 -27.12
C PRO A 11 20.91 8.62 -26.38
N ASN A 12 22.24 8.70 -26.44
CA ASN A 12 23.01 9.74 -25.74
C ASN A 12 22.61 11.18 -26.09
N SER A 13 22.02 11.39 -27.27
CA SER A 13 21.45 12.67 -27.70
C SER A 13 20.29 13.14 -26.81
N PHE A 14 19.47 12.20 -26.31
CA PHE A 14 18.36 12.52 -25.40
C PHE A 14 18.86 12.88 -24.00
N LYS A 15 19.89 12.21 -23.50
CA LYS A 15 20.48 12.50 -22.18
C LYS A 15 21.00 13.94 -22.04
N ASN A 16 21.51 14.52 -23.13
CA ASN A 16 22.07 15.86 -23.11
C ASN A 16 21.03 16.99 -23.17
N ILE A 17 19.86 16.74 -23.78
CA ILE A 17 18.74 17.70 -23.81
C ILE A 17 18.09 17.79 -22.43
N PHE A 18 17.88 16.66 -21.77
CA PHE A 18 17.28 16.62 -20.43
C PHE A 18 18.18 17.21 -19.32
N ARG A 19 19.49 17.17 -19.49
CA ARG A 19 20.45 17.73 -18.53
C ARG A 19 20.45 19.27 -18.46
N LYS A 20 19.92 19.96 -19.47
CA LYS A 20 19.97 21.43 -19.59
C LYS A 20 18.73 22.16 -19.06
N LEU A 21 17.67 21.44 -18.75
CA LEU A 21 16.44 22.06 -18.25
C LEU A 21 16.34 21.88 -16.72
N PRO A 22 16.41 22.99 -15.92
CA PRO A 22 16.42 22.91 -14.45
C PRO A 22 15.16 22.27 -13.88
N ILE A 23 14.01 22.42 -14.54
CA ILE A 23 12.74 21.81 -14.13
C ILE A 23 12.76 20.29 -14.30
N ILE A 24 13.43 19.77 -15.34
CA ILE A 24 13.53 18.32 -15.58
C ILE A 24 14.53 17.66 -14.63
N LYS A 25 15.53 18.42 -14.15
CA LYS A 25 16.46 17.93 -13.14
C LYS A 25 15.76 17.60 -11.83
N GLN A 26 14.75 18.36 -11.46
CA GLN A 26 13.95 18.13 -10.26
C GLN A 26 12.95 16.98 -10.45
N LEU A 27 12.36 16.84 -11.64
CA LEU A 27 11.52 15.70 -12.02
C LEU A 27 12.31 14.39 -12.18
N ALA A 28 13.56 14.46 -12.66
CA ALA A 28 14.41 13.28 -12.83
C ALA A 28 14.92 12.69 -11.49
N TYR A 29 14.94 13.46 -10.42
CA TYR A 29 15.22 12.97 -9.07
C TYR A 29 14.04 12.15 -8.48
N GLU A 30 12.83 12.35 -8.99
CA GLU A 30 11.62 11.69 -8.50
C GLU A 30 11.17 10.50 -9.37
N LEU A 31 11.80 10.28 -10.53
CA LEU A 31 11.49 9.20 -11.46
C LEU A 31 12.67 8.25 -11.63
N GLU A 32 13.04 7.56 -10.58
CA GLU A 32 13.86 6.37 -10.69
C GLU A 32 12.96 5.18 -11.05
N ILE A 33 12.75 4.97 -12.37
CA ILE A 33 12.08 3.78 -12.85
C ILE A 33 13.07 2.63 -12.81
N VAL A 34 13.00 1.84 -11.76
CA VAL A 34 13.82 0.64 -11.62
C VAL A 34 13.03 -0.53 -12.20
N PHE A 35 13.46 -1.04 -13.36
CA PHE A 35 12.94 -2.28 -13.91
C PHE A 35 13.68 -3.46 -13.30
N TYR A 36 12.97 -4.32 -12.57
CA TYR A 36 13.50 -5.58 -12.08
C TYR A 36 13.03 -6.72 -12.98
N LYS A 37 13.95 -7.60 -13.37
CA LYS A 37 13.57 -8.88 -13.98
C LYS A 37 13.03 -9.78 -12.88
N TYR A 38 11.77 -10.16 -13.01
CA TYR A 38 11.13 -11.11 -12.12
C TYR A 38 11.84 -12.47 -12.25
N THR A 39 12.51 -12.93 -11.21
CA THR A 39 13.01 -14.30 -11.10
C THR A 39 12.07 -15.05 -10.15
N GLU A 40 11.59 -16.20 -10.59
CA GLU A 40 10.47 -16.98 -10.05
C GLU A 40 10.68 -17.63 -8.66
N ASN A 41 11.54 -17.13 -7.81
CA ASN A 41 11.57 -17.55 -6.42
C ASN A 41 10.78 -16.56 -5.58
N ILE A 42 9.43 -16.61 -5.71
CA ILE A 42 8.56 -16.06 -4.70
C ILE A 42 8.79 -16.92 -3.46
N SER A 43 9.51 -16.36 -2.50
CA SER A 43 9.77 -17.00 -1.22
C SER A 43 8.45 -17.38 -0.56
N ASP A 44 8.44 -18.42 0.24
CA ASP A 44 7.33 -18.84 1.12
C ASP A 44 6.95 -17.77 2.18
N GLN A 45 7.22 -16.51 1.90
CA GLN A 45 6.98 -15.40 2.79
C GLN A 45 5.49 -15.17 2.99
N LEU A 46 5.09 -15.16 4.23
CA LEU A 46 3.75 -14.73 4.64
C LEU A 46 3.75 -13.21 4.79
N ILE A 47 2.78 -12.55 4.21
CA ILE A 47 2.58 -11.09 4.31
C ILE A 47 1.32 -10.85 5.13
N SER A 48 1.44 -10.09 6.20
CA SER A 48 0.31 -9.66 7.02
C SER A 48 -0.15 -8.26 6.60
N ILE A 49 -1.41 -8.17 6.17
CA ILE A 49 -2.06 -6.93 5.77
C ILE A 49 -2.97 -6.48 6.90
N VAL A 50 -2.65 -5.37 7.54
CA VAL A 50 -3.47 -4.74 8.57
C VAL A 50 -4.39 -3.71 7.94
N ILE A 51 -5.68 -3.86 8.15
CA ILE A 51 -6.74 -2.97 7.64
C ILE A 51 -7.50 -2.38 8.83
N PRO A 52 -7.13 -1.17 9.28
CA PRO A 52 -7.90 -0.46 10.29
C PRO A 52 -9.23 0.00 9.69
N ALA A 53 -10.33 -0.24 10.39
CA ALA A 53 -11.67 0.15 9.92
C ALA A 53 -12.47 0.80 11.05
N ARG A 54 -13.05 1.97 10.78
CA ARG A 54 -13.92 2.66 11.71
C ARG A 54 -14.98 3.49 10.99
N ASN A 55 -16.24 3.12 11.14
CA ASN A 55 -17.40 3.68 10.43
C ASN A 55 -17.21 3.56 8.89
N GLU A 56 -16.92 2.34 8.46
CA GLU A 56 -16.59 1.99 7.06
C GLU A 56 -17.63 1.04 6.44
N GLU A 57 -18.85 0.98 6.99
CA GLU A 57 -19.95 0.14 6.48
C GLU A 57 -20.18 0.35 4.97
N GLY A 58 -20.07 1.60 4.51
CA GLY A 58 -20.23 1.96 3.10
C GLY A 58 -19.15 1.42 2.15
N ASN A 59 -18.01 0.97 2.67
CA ASN A 59 -16.88 0.49 1.88
C ASN A 59 -16.86 -1.02 1.65
N ARG A 60 -17.99 -1.71 1.94
CA ARG A 60 -18.11 -3.17 1.78
C ARG A 60 -17.71 -3.65 0.39
N GLU A 61 -18.18 -3.00 -0.66
CA GLU A 61 -17.89 -3.40 -2.04
C GLU A 61 -16.43 -3.18 -2.41
N LEU A 62 -15.81 -2.13 -1.89
CA LEU A 62 -14.37 -1.88 -2.08
C LEU A 62 -13.55 -2.98 -1.43
N LEU A 63 -13.85 -3.36 -0.19
CA LEU A 63 -13.20 -4.47 0.52
C LEU A 63 -13.41 -5.80 -0.19
N LEU A 64 -14.62 -6.08 -0.65
CA LEU A 64 -14.94 -7.29 -1.40
C LEU A 64 -14.10 -7.37 -2.69
N ASN A 65 -14.02 -6.28 -3.44
CA ASN A 65 -13.19 -6.20 -4.65
C ASN A 65 -11.71 -6.42 -4.33
N ALA A 66 -11.20 -5.77 -3.28
CA ALA A 66 -9.80 -5.91 -2.85
C ALA A 66 -9.47 -7.36 -2.48
N LEU A 67 -10.29 -8.02 -1.66
CA LEU A 67 -10.10 -9.41 -1.27
C LEU A 67 -10.14 -10.35 -2.48
N ASN A 68 -11.03 -10.10 -3.45
CA ASN A 68 -11.08 -10.88 -4.69
C ASN A 68 -9.84 -10.67 -5.58
N LYS A 69 -9.24 -9.47 -5.57
CA LYS A 69 -7.96 -9.23 -6.25
C LYS A 69 -6.82 -9.91 -5.51
N PHE A 70 -6.79 -9.89 -4.19
CA PHE A 70 -5.78 -10.56 -3.37
C PHE A 70 -5.75 -12.09 -3.59
N LYS A 71 -6.90 -12.73 -3.82
CA LYS A 71 -6.93 -14.17 -4.18
C LYS A 71 -6.12 -14.53 -5.42
N LYS A 72 -5.90 -13.57 -6.32
CA LYS A 72 -5.22 -13.80 -7.60
C LYS A 72 -3.71 -13.65 -7.51
N ILE A 73 -3.19 -13.11 -6.39
CA ILE A 73 -1.76 -12.94 -6.22
C ILE A 73 -1.12 -14.25 -5.74
N PRO A 74 0.05 -14.63 -6.30
CA PRO A 74 0.75 -15.85 -5.92
C PRO A 74 1.57 -15.66 -4.63
N LEU A 75 0.94 -15.15 -3.57
CA LEU A 75 1.56 -14.90 -2.26
C LEU A 75 0.68 -15.45 -1.14
N LYS A 76 1.31 -15.88 -0.05
CA LYS A 76 0.58 -16.22 1.19
C LYS A 76 0.23 -14.92 1.91
N LEU A 77 -1.05 -14.67 2.10
CA LEU A 77 -1.55 -13.46 2.77
C LEU A 77 -2.28 -13.81 4.07
N GLU A 78 -2.03 -13.02 5.09
CA GLU A 78 -2.80 -12.93 6.31
C GLU A 78 -3.48 -11.57 6.35
N ILE A 79 -4.79 -11.55 6.55
CA ILE A 79 -5.58 -10.31 6.62
C ILE A 79 -5.98 -10.07 8.08
N ILE A 80 -5.72 -8.87 8.58
CA ILE A 80 -6.01 -8.49 9.95
C ILE A 80 -6.88 -7.25 9.94
N PHE A 81 -8.17 -7.42 10.17
CA PHE A 81 -9.10 -6.32 10.39
C PHE A 81 -9.00 -5.83 11.83
N VAL A 82 -8.84 -4.53 12.02
CA VAL A 82 -8.87 -3.90 13.35
C VAL A 82 -10.00 -2.89 13.38
N GLU A 83 -11.09 -3.28 14.03
CA GLU A 83 -12.31 -2.51 14.11
C GLU A 83 -12.22 -1.47 15.24
N GLY A 84 -12.42 -0.20 14.91
CA GLY A 84 -12.17 0.98 15.73
C GLY A 84 -13.33 1.44 16.62
N ASN A 85 -14.15 0.54 17.16
CA ASN A 85 -15.35 0.83 17.93
C ASN A 85 -16.32 1.73 17.14
N SER A 86 -16.72 1.25 15.98
CA SER A 86 -17.66 1.90 15.06
C SER A 86 -19.06 2.06 15.66
N LYS A 87 -19.79 3.04 15.15
CA LYS A 87 -21.20 3.28 15.53
C LYS A 87 -22.20 2.69 14.53
N ASP A 88 -21.69 2.26 13.37
CA ASP A 88 -22.42 1.63 12.27
C ASP A 88 -22.20 0.11 12.26
N ASN A 89 -22.61 -0.57 11.18
CA ASN A 89 -22.49 -2.01 11.05
C ASN A 89 -21.10 -2.49 10.56
N THR A 90 -20.07 -1.65 10.66
CA THR A 90 -18.68 -2.01 10.23
C THR A 90 -18.23 -3.35 10.80
N TYR A 91 -18.42 -3.59 12.11
CA TYR A 91 -17.98 -4.85 12.73
C TYR A 91 -18.65 -6.07 12.09
N LYS A 92 -19.97 -6.00 11.90
CA LYS A 92 -20.74 -7.09 11.29
C LYS A 92 -20.33 -7.33 9.84
N MET A 93 -20.12 -6.26 9.08
CA MET A 93 -19.61 -6.33 7.71
C MET A 93 -18.26 -7.06 7.65
N LEU A 94 -17.32 -6.72 8.53
CA LEU A 94 -15.99 -7.37 8.59
C LEU A 94 -16.09 -8.83 9.05
N GLU A 95 -17.01 -9.16 9.95
CA GLU A 95 -17.28 -10.53 10.39
C GLU A 95 -17.82 -11.38 9.23
N ASP A 96 -18.72 -10.85 8.43
CA ASP A 96 -19.26 -11.53 7.25
C ASP A 96 -18.15 -11.75 6.20
N LEU A 97 -17.36 -10.73 5.89
CA LEU A 97 -16.23 -10.86 4.98
C LEU A 97 -15.19 -11.89 5.49
N LYS A 98 -14.93 -11.92 6.79
CA LYS A 98 -14.06 -12.95 7.38
C LYS A 98 -14.60 -14.35 7.12
N LYS A 99 -15.92 -14.60 7.25
CA LYS A 99 -16.52 -15.90 6.96
C LYS A 99 -16.42 -16.26 5.48
N ASP A 100 -16.74 -15.30 4.60
CA ASP A 100 -16.77 -15.51 3.16
C ASP A 100 -15.38 -15.84 2.56
N PHE A 101 -14.30 -15.36 3.22
CA PHE A 101 -12.94 -15.50 2.72
C PHE A 101 -12.02 -16.38 3.57
N SER A 102 -12.55 -17.05 4.60
CA SER A 102 -11.77 -17.93 5.50
C SER A 102 -11.07 -19.09 4.79
N ASP A 103 -11.62 -19.56 3.67
CA ASP A 103 -11.02 -20.65 2.88
C ASP A 103 -9.81 -20.20 2.05
N TYR A 104 -9.64 -18.90 1.87
CA TYR A 104 -8.59 -18.33 1.02
C TYR A 104 -7.47 -17.66 1.83
N PHE A 105 -7.81 -17.07 2.97
CA PHE A 105 -6.89 -16.31 3.79
C PHE A 105 -7.04 -16.67 5.26
N LYS A 106 -5.93 -16.62 5.99
CA LYS A 106 -5.99 -16.50 7.44
C LYS A 106 -6.49 -15.09 7.77
N ILE A 107 -7.73 -14.96 8.29
CA ILE A 107 -8.33 -13.66 8.61
C ILE A 107 -8.56 -13.54 10.12
N SER A 108 -7.99 -12.49 10.70
CA SER A 108 -8.23 -12.08 12.08
C SER A 108 -9.11 -10.81 12.11
N LEU A 109 -10.04 -10.76 13.05
CA LEU A 109 -10.87 -9.58 13.33
C LEU A 109 -10.71 -9.22 14.80
N LEU A 110 -10.18 -8.03 15.07
CA LEU A 110 -9.97 -7.47 16.40
C LEU A 110 -10.91 -6.30 16.64
N LYS A 111 -11.42 -6.17 17.85
CA LYS A 111 -11.92 -4.89 18.35
C LYS A 111 -10.78 -4.12 19.00
N GLN A 112 -10.55 -2.90 18.53
CA GLN A 112 -9.52 -2.03 19.03
C GLN A 112 -9.72 -1.73 20.53
N THR A 113 -8.67 -1.83 21.31
CA THR A 113 -8.70 -1.53 22.77
C THR A 113 -8.47 -0.05 23.04
N CYS A 114 -7.56 0.59 22.31
CA CYS A 114 -7.24 2.00 22.42
C CYS A 114 -7.84 2.82 21.27
N LYS A 115 -7.87 4.15 21.37
CA LYS A 115 -8.40 5.02 20.32
C LYS A 115 -7.33 5.42 19.31
N GLY A 116 -7.76 5.61 18.06
CA GLY A 116 -6.97 6.20 16.98
C GLY A 116 -6.28 5.20 16.08
N LYS A 117 -6.08 5.59 14.81
CA LYS A 117 -5.52 4.74 13.74
C LYS A 117 -4.17 4.13 14.10
N LYS A 118 -3.28 4.91 14.74
CA LYS A 118 -1.97 4.42 15.18
C LYS A 118 -2.10 3.18 16.07
N ASN A 119 -3.00 3.23 17.06
CA ASN A 119 -3.19 2.10 17.98
C ASN A 119 -3.79 0.89 17.27
N ALA A 120 -4.74 1.10 16.35
CA ALA A 120 -5.29 0.01 15.54
C ALA A 120 -4.19 -0.71 14.74
N VAL A 121 -3.27 0.05 14.12
CA VAL A 121 -2.14 -0.51 13.38
C VAL A 121 -1.21 -1.30 14.30
N VAL A 122 -0.84 -0.73 15.46
CA VAL A 122 0.03 -1.41 16.43
C VAL A 122 -0.61 -2.70 16.97
N GLU A 123 -1.91 -2.67 17.29
CA GLU A 123 -2.64 -3.86 17.74
C GLU A 123 -2.68 -4.94 16.64
N GLY A 124 -2.89 -4.54 15.38
CA GLY A 124 -2.82 -5.44 14.24
C GLY A 124 -1.43 -6.04 14.03
N PHE A 125 -0.38 -5.25 14.14
CA PHE A 125 0.99 -5.73 14.02
C PHE A 125 1.39 -6.70 15.14
N ASN A 126 0.90 -6.48 16.35
CA ASN A 126 1.21 -7.36 17.50
C ASN A 126 0.70 -8.79 17.32
N ILE A 127 -0.35 -9.01 16.51
CA ILE A 127 -0.89 -10.35 16.26
C ILE A 127 -0.50 -10.90 14.90
N SER A 128 0.19 -10.10 14.09
CA SER A 128 0.64 -10.52 12.76
C SER A 128 1.68 -11.64 12.85
N SER A 129 1.61 -12.58 11.91
CA SER A 129 2.55 -13.70 11.82
C SER A 129 3.43 -13.66 10.57
N GLY A 130 3.19 -12.68 9.67
CA GLY A 130 3.98 -12.51 8.45
C GLY A 130 5.33 -11.85 8.69
N SER A 131 6.31 -12.19 7.86
CA SER A 131 7.63 -11.56 7.85
C SER A 131 7.61 -10.16 7.24
N THR A 132 6.59 -9.87 6.43
CA THR A 132 6.34 -8.54 5.84
C THR A 132 5.01 -8.01 6.36
N LEU A 133 5.01 -6.74 6.76
CA LEU A 133 3.83 -6.06 7.28
C LEU A 133 3.38 -4.98 6.31
N ALA A 134 2.10 -4.96 5.99
CA ALA A 134 1.49 -3.92 5.17
C ALA A 134 0.32 -3.26 5.92
N ILE A 135 0.08 -1.99 5.65
CA ILE A 135 -1.08 -1.24 6.11
C ILE A 135 -1.85 -0.79 4.88
N ILE A 136 -3.13 -1.11 4.83
CA ILE A 136 -4.03 -0.65 3.77
C ILE A 136 -5.24 0.01 4.42
N ASP A 137 -5.58 1.22 3.99
CA ASP A 137 -6.76 1.93 4.48
C ASP A 137 -8.03 1.29 3.92
N CYS A 138 -9.06 1.18 4.75
CA CYS A 138 -10.33 0.54 4.40
C CYS A 138 -11.10 1.29 3.29
N ASP A 139 -10.81 2.56 3.08
CA ASP A 139 -11.41 3.41 2.06
C ASP A 139 -10.76 3.25 0.67
N PHE A 140 -9.65 2.52 0.59
CA PHE A 140 -8.87 2.30 -0.64
C PHE A 140 -8.63 3.57 -1.46
N THR A 141 -8.33 4.68 -0.79
CA THR A 141 -7.92 5.94 -1.46
C THR A 141 -6.65 5.78 -2.29
N VAL A 142 -5.85 4.75 -2.02
CA VAL A 142 -4.81 4.25 -2.92
C VAL A 142 -5.39 3.11 -3.73
N ASP A 143 -5.17 3.10 -5.05
CA ASP A 143 -5.66 2.03 -5.91
C ASP A 143 -5.15 0.67 -5.42
N ILE A 144 -6.03 -0.33 -5.48
CA ILE A 144 -5.70 -1.68 -5.02
C ILE A 144 -4.60 -2.33 -5.85
N ASP A 145 -4.50 -2.02 -7.13
CA ASP A 145 -3.48 -2.56 -8.02
C ASP A 145 -2.10 -1.94 -7.70
N ASP A 146 -2.06 -0.67 -7.30
CA ASP A 146 -0.84 -0.02 -6.78
C ASP A 146 -0.43 -0.64 -5.43
N SER A 147 -1.39 -0.89 -4.55
CA SER A 147 -1.14 -1.58 -3.27
C SER A 147 -0.59 -2.99 -3.49
N ILE A 148 -1.15 -3.75 -4.42
CA ILE A 148 -0.66 -5.07 -4.83
C ILE A 148 0.77 -4.98 -5.39
N SER A 149 1.03 -3.98 -6.23
CA SER A 149 2.36 -3.76 -6.80
C SER A 149 3.40 -3.47 -5.72
N ALA A 150 3.07 -2.66 -4.71
CA ALA A 150 3.92 -2.40 -3.55
C ALA A 150 4.18 -3.67 -2.73
N ILE A 151 3.15 -4.46 -2.46
CA ILE A 151 3.27 -5.76 -1.79
C ILE A 151 4.19 -6.70 -2.57
N MET A 152 4.02 -6.81 -3.88
CA MET A 152 4.88 -7.63 -4.74
C MET A 152 6.34 -7.14 -4.75
N GLN A 153 6.57 -5.84 -4.63
CA GLN A 153 7.93 -5.31 -4.51
C GLN A 153 8.57 -5.63 -3.16
N SER A 154 7.81 -5.64 -2.07
CA SER A 154 8.34 -5.91 -0.73
C SER A 154 8.92 -7.33 -0.61
N THR A 155 8.47 -8.28 -1.43
CA THR A 155 8.99 -9.66 -1.43
C THR A 155 10.37 -9.80 -2.08
N LYS A 156 10.85 -8.78 -2.78
CA LYS A 156 12.10 -8.85 -3.56
C LYS A 156 13.34 -8.45 -2.76
N ASN A 157 13.17 -7.69 -1.72
CA ASN A 157 14.27 -7.16 -0.91
C ASN A 157 13.95 -7.29 0.57
N GLU A 158 14.91 -7.74 1.35
CA GLU A 158 14.84 -7.71 2.80
C GLU A 158 15.09 -6.28 3.32
N ASN A 159 14.46 -5.92 4.44
CA ASN A 159 14.65 -4.63 5.11
C ASN A 159 14.29 -3.40 4.26
N ILE A 160 13.24 -3.49 3.46
CA ILE A 160 12.73 -2.38 2.67
C ILE A 160 11.47 -1.77 3.32
N LEU A 161 11.39 -0.45 3.32
CA LEU A 161 10.16 0.29 3.62
C LEU A 161 9.63 0.88 2.32
N ILE A 162 8.43 0.47 1.92
CA ILE A 162 7.73 1.03 0.76
C ILE A 162 6.63 1.97 1.26
N ASN A 163 6.74 3.24 0.91
CA ASN A 163 5.72 4.25 1.22
C ASN A 163 5.09 4.74 -0.09
N CYS A 164 3.79 4.48 -0.27
CA CYS A 164 3.04 4.95 -1.41
C CYS A 164 2.72 6.44 -1.24
N ALA A 165 3.43 7.30 -1.95
CA ALA A 165 3.24 8.74 -1.86
C ALA A 165 2.01 9.19 -2.68
N ARG A 166 1.08 9.91 -2.03
CA ARG A 166 -0.13 10.46 -2.68
C ARG A 166 0.14 11.67 -3.57
N THR A 167 1.34 12.24 -3.53
CA THR A 167 1.65 13.55 -4.12
C THR A 167 2.44 13.50 -5.42
N THR A 168 2.76 12.30 -5.92
CA THR A 168 3.65 12.11 -7.09
C THR A 168 2.92 12.04 -8.43
N PHE A 169 1.61 11.82 -8.45
CA PHE A 169 0.79 11.75 -9.67
C PHE A 169 -0.17 12.94 -9.77
N PRO A 170 -0.62 13.31 -10.99
CA PRO A 170 -1.69 14.28 -11.12
C PRO A 170 -2.92 13.78 -10.37
N MET A 171 -3.18 14.40 -9.22
CA MET A 171 -4.33 14.06 -8.38
C MET A 171 -5.63 14.39 -9.10
N GLU A 172 -6.62 13.53 -9.04
CA GLU A 172 -7.99 13.88 -9.40
C GLU A 172 -8.45 15.07 -8.55
N LYS A 173 -9.31 15.94 -9.14
CA LYS A 173 -9.69 17.24 -8.55
C LYS A 173 -10.21 17.16 -7.11
N ASP A 174 -10.73 15.98 -6.70
CA ASP A 174 -11.36 15.76 -5.39
C ASP A 174 -10.51 14.92 -4.42
N ALA A 175 -9.34 14.43 -4.84
CA ALA A 175 -8.51 13.51 -4.04
C ALA A 175 -7.88 14.14 -2.79
N MET A 176 -7.73 15.47 -2.75
CA MET A 176 -7.21 16.16 -1.57
C MET A 176 -7.73 17.61 -1.49
N ARG A 177 -8.23 18.01 -0.31
CA ARG A 177 -8.56 19.42 -0.06
C ARG A 177 -7.30 20.28 -0.20
N TRP A 178 -7.42 21.41 -0.85
CA TRP A 178 -6.31 22.33 -1.15
C TRP A 178 -5.48 22.70 0.09
N ALA A 179 -6.14 22.87 1.23
CA ALA A 179 -5.50 23.15 2.52
C ALA A 179 -4.58 21.99 2.98
N ASN A 180 -4.97 20.74 2.75
CA ASN A 180 -4.16 19.56 3.10
C ASN A 180 -2.95 19.43 2.17
N TYR A 181 -3.09 19.79 0.89
CA TYR A 181 -1.98 19.82 -0.05
C TYR A 181 -0.90 20.83 0.37
N ILE A 182 -1.30 22.06 0.73
CA ILE A 182 -0.37 23.09 1.22
C ILE A 182 0.25 22.64 2.55
N GLY A 183 -0.56 22.11 3.48
CA GLY A 183 -0.08 21.60 4.76
C GLY A 183 0.99 20.52 4.60
N ASN A 184 0.75 19.52 3.76
CA ASN A 184 1.71 18.44 3.51
C ASN A 184 3.01 18.96 2.89
N ARG A 185 2.93 19.96 1.98
CA ARG A 185 4.13 20.59 1.40
C ARG A 185 4.89 21.42 2.40
N CYS A 186 4.21 22.15 3.26
CA CYS A 186 4.87 22.90 4.35
C CYS A 186 5.57 21.95 5.32
N PHE A 187 4.92 20.84 5.72
CA PHE A 187 5.55 19.85 6.59
C PHE A 187 6.78 19.19 5.95
N ALA A 188 6.75 18.92 4.65
CA ALA A 188 7.90 18.34 3.93
C ALA A 188 9.10 19.30 3.80
N ILE A 189 8.92 20.60 4.03
CA ILE A 189 10.00 21.59 4.02
C ILE A 189 10.66 21.69 5.40
N PHE A 190 9.91 21.36 6.48
CA PHE A 190 10.38 21.49 7.86
C PHE A 190 10.93 20.18 8.47
N LEU A 191 10.84 19.05 7.75
CA LEU A 191 11.40 17.75 8.11
C LEU A 191 12.61 17.41 7.25
#